data_90ee024b36390fee6adfd886c7232e1c
#
_entry.id   90ee024b36390fee6adfd886c7232e1c
#
_cell.length_a   1.000
_cell.length_b   1.000
_cell.length_c   1.000
_cell.angle_alpha   90.00
_cell.angle_beta   90.00
_cell.angle_gamma   90.00
#
_symmetry.space_group_name_H-M   'P 1'
#
loop_
_entity.id
_entity.type
_entity.pdbx_description
1 polymer ?
#
loop_
_entity_poly.entity_id
_entity_poly.type
_entity_poly.pdbx_seq_one_letter_code
_entity_poly.pdbx_strand_id
1 'polypeptide(L)'
;QGATEPFELEKFLAGEQSPVFFGSGVNNFGVQDVLDALVAWAPSPRPRQTTTRFVEPVEEPFSGFVFKIQANMDPRHRDRIAFFCVCSGRYSQGMKVHHVREGREMKLANALTFMAQDRVVMTDAVAGDIIGIYNHGQLHIGDTLTEGESMLFTGIPNFAPELFRAARSKDPFKAKQLQKGLQELGEEGAIQVFTGEFGNILLGAVGQLQFEIVAQRLATEYKVCLLYTSP
;
A
#
# COMPACT_ATOMS: atom_id res chain seq x y z
N GLN A 1 -15.61 33.54 12.82
CA GLN A 1 -16.83 32.95 12.21
C GLN A 1 -16.52 32.70 10.74
N GLY A 2 -16.37 31.61 10.44
CA GLY A 2 -16.22 30.65 9.69
C GLY A 2 -16.43 30.49 8.25
N ALA A 3 -15.45 30.06 7.57
CA ALA A 3 -15.49 29.57 6.22
C ALA A 3 -15.64 28.00 6.20
N THR A 4 -16.34 27.44 7.17
CA THR A 4 -16.59 25.99 7.21
C THR A 4 -18.08 25.74 7.01
N GLU A 5 -18.40 24.91 6.02
CA GLU A 5 -19.75 24.37 5.86
C GLU A 5 -20.13 23.54 7.08
N PRO A 6 -21.42 23.50 7.48
CA PRO A 6 -21.91 22.60 8.51
C PRO A 6 -21.56 21.15 8.14
N PHE A 7 -21.25 20.34 9.15
CA PHE A 7 -21.02 18.91 8.93
C PHE A 7 -22.33 18.22 8.53
N GLU A 8 -22.28 17.48 7.42
CA GLU A 8 -23.38 16.66 6.91
C GLU A 8 -22.89 15.20 6.75
N LEU A 9 -23.48 14.30 7.51
CA LEU A 9 -23.09 12.89 7.53
C LEU A 9 -23.16 12.24 6.13
N GLU A 10 -24.16 12.58 5.33
CA GLU A 10 -24.30 12.05 3.97
C GLU A 10 -23.16 12.49 3.06
N LYS A 11 -22.74 13.76 3.12
CA LYS A 11 -21.57 14.25 2.37
C LYS A 11 -20.27 13.62 2.84
N PHE A 12 -20.10 13.43 4.15
CA PHE A 12 -18.97 12.69 4.70
C PHE A 12 -18.94 11.26 4.18
N LEU A 13 -20.06 10.57 4.23
CA LEU A 13 -20.17 9.20 3.72
C LEU A 13 -19.96 9.13 2.20
N ALA A 14 -20.32 10.15 1.44
CA ALA A 14 -20.02 10.25 0.00
C ALA A 14 -18.54 10.58 -0.31
N GLY A 15 -17.76 11.00 0.69
CA GLY A 15 -16.37 11.44 0.52
C GLY A 15 -16.22 12.89 0.05
N GLU A 16 -17.31 13.66 0.09
CA GLU A 16 -17.36 15.06 -0.34
C GLU A 16 -17.00 16.02 0.79
N GLN A 17 -17.03 15.57 2.05
CA GLN A 17 -16.74 16.35 3.23
C GLN A 17 -15.82 15.58 4.19
N SER A 18 -14.89 16.28 4.84
CA SER A 18 -14.00 15.73 5.86
C SER A 18 -14.19 16.45 7.19
N PRO A 19 -14.55 15.77 8.29
CA PRO A 19 -14.64 16.38 9.60
C PRO A 19 -13.24 16.67 10.13
N VAL A 20 -13.10 17.79 10.84
CA VAL A 20 -11.84 18.22 11.45
C VAL A 20 -12.02 18.26 12.97
N PHE A 21 -11.16 17.57 13.69
CA PHE A 21 -11.11 17.54 15.15
C PHE A 21 -9.83 18.19 15.64
N PHE A 22 -9.94 18.99 16.69
CA PHE A 22 -8.79 19.55 17.37
C PHE A 22 -8.49 18.74 18.62
N GLY A 23 -7.28 18.21 18.73
CA GLY A 23 -6.93 17.34 19.85
C GLY A 23 -5.43 17.26 20.10
N SER A 24 -5.08 16.69 21.23
CA SER A 24 -3.71 16.38 21.63
C SER A 24 -3.66 14.99 22.25
N GLY A 25 -3.03 14.04 21.57
CA GLY A 25 -2.86 12.68 22.07
C GLY A 25 -1.99 12.61 23.33
N VAL A 26 -1.01 13.52 23.48
CA VAL A 26 -0.15 13.61 24.66
C VAL A 26 -0.94 14.05 25.90
N ASN A 27 -1.90 14.95 25.72
CA ASN A 27 -2.70 15.52 26.82
C ASN A 27 -4.09 14.87 26.93
N ASN A 28 -4.40 13.86 26.14
CA ASN A 28 -5.72 13.22 26.05
C ASN A 28 -6.89 14.20 25.81
N PHE A 29 -6.60 15.32 25.14
CA PHE A 29 -7.61 16.31 24.81
C PHE A 29 -8.21 16.00 23.42
N GLY A 30 -9.54 16.00 23.29
CA GLY A 30 -10.25 15.78 22.02
C GLY A 30 -10.15 14.36 21.45
N VAL A 31 -9.49 13.43 22.13
CA VAL A 31 -9.35 12.03 21.69
C VAL A 31 -10.70 11.31 21.75
N GLN A 32 -11.48 11.58 22.80
CA GLN A 32 -12.81 10.98 22.96
C GLN A 32 -13.73 11.37 21.80
N ASP A 33 -13.72 12.63 21.38
CA ASP A 33 -14.57 13.12 20.28
C ASP A 33 -14.27 12.40 18.97
N VAL A 34 -12.99 12.10 18.69
CA VAL A 34 -12.56 11.34 17.50
C VAL A 34 -13.05 9.88 17.59
N LEU A 35 -12.94 9.26 18.77
CA LEU A 35 -13.37 7.87 18.97
C LEU A 35 -14.90 7.75 18.86
N ASP A 36 -15.64 8.68 19.44
CA ASP A 36 -17.11 8.70 19.38
C ASP A 36 -17.58 8.92 17.93
N ALA A 37 -16.91 9.82 17.20
CA ALA A 37 -17.19 10.04 15.78
C ALA A 37 -16.87 8.79 14.94
N LEU A 38 -15.76 8.10 15.20
CA LEU A 38 -15.42 6.85 14.53
C LEU A 38 -16.51 5.79 14.75
N VAL A 39 -16.97 5.60 15.97
CA VAL A 39 -18.01 4.63 16.30
C VAL A 39 -19.34 5.01 15.66
N ALA A 40 -19.69 6.31 15.65
CA ALA A 40 -20.98 6.78 15.15
C ALA A 40 -21.05 6.86 13.60
N TRP A 41 -19.93 7.17 12.93
CA TRP A 41 -19.94 7.55 11.51
C TRP A 41 -19.17 6.61 10.58
N ALA A 42 -18.31 5.71 11.12
CA ALA A 42 -17.57 4.78 10.26
C ALA A 42 -18.54 3.85 9.51
N PRO A 43 -18.51 3.85 8.16
CA PRO A 43 -19.39 2.98 7.39
C PRO A 43 -18.94 1.52 7.45
N SER A 44 -19.88 0.60 7.28
CA SER A 44 -19.56 -0.78 6.93
C SER A 44 -18.80 -0.86 5.60
N PRO A 45 -18.08 -1.94 5.33
CA PRO A 45 -17.43 -2.17 4.03
C PRO A 45 -18.41 -1.92 2.88
N ARG A 46 -17.94 -1.23 1.85
CA ARG A 46 -18.76 -0.86 0.69
C ARG A 46 -18.42 -1.71 -0.52
N PRO A 47 -19.36 -1.84 -1.48
CA PRO A 47 -19.09 -2.46 -2.76
C PRO A 47 -17.87 -1.84 -3.43
N ARG A 48 -17.05 -2.68 -4.05
CA ARG A 48 -15.85 -2.26 -4.79
C ARG A 48 -16.01 -2.51 -6.27
N GLN A 49 -15.67 -1.51 -7.07
CA GLN A 49 -15.73 -1.61 -8.51
C GLN A 49 -14.54 -2.43 -9.05
N THR A 50 -14.85 -3.30 -9.99
CA THR A 50 -13.86 -4.03 -10.78
C THR A 50 -14.00 -3.71 -12.27
N THR A 51 -13.17 -4.31 -13.10
CA THR A 51 -13.24 -4.17 -14.56
C THR A 51 -14.51 -4.77 -15.17
N THR A 52 -15.18 -5.66 -14.47
CA THR A 52 -16.34 -6.42 -14.98
C THR A 52 -17.64 -6.08 -14.25
N ARG A 53 -17.58 -5.85 -12.92
CA ARG A 53 -18.77 -5.66 -12.07
C ARG A 53 -18.42 -4.96 -10.75
N PHE A 54 -19.43 -4.68 -9.94
CA PHE A 54 -19.24 -4.37 -8.52
C PHE A 54 -19.18 -5.68 -7.73
N VAL A 55 -18.29 -5.73 -6.75
CA VAL A 55 -18.16 -6.82 -5.79
C VAL A 55 -18.77 -6.35 -4.47
N GLU A 56 -19.78 -7.09 -4.00
CA GLU A 56 -20.45 -6.82 -2.73
C GLU A 56 -19.69 -7.48 -1.56
N PRO A 57 -19.55 -6.80 -0.42
CA PRO A 57 -18.85 -7.37 0.75
C PRO A 57 -19.46 -8.66 1.29
N VAL A 58 -20.74 -8.89 1.03
CA VAL A 58 -21.52 -10.06 1.50
C VAL A 58 -21.41 -11.28 0.58
N GLU A 59 -20.71 -11.16 -0.55
CA GLU A 59 -20.52 -12.30 -1.46
C GLU A 59 -19.67 -13.38 -0.79
N GLU A 60 -20.02 -14.65 -1.02
CA GLU A 60 -19.29 -15.80 -0.46
C GLU A 60 -17.88 -16.01 -1.09
N PRO A 61 -17.69 -15.85 -2.42
CA PRO A 61 -16.38 -16.04 -3.01
C PRO A 61 -15.36 -15.01 -2.51
N PHE A 62 -14.19 -15.49 -2.12
CA PHE A 62 -13.10 -14.62 -1.66
C PHE A 62 -12.57 -13.76 -2.79
N SER A 63 -12.44 -12.47 -2.54
CA SER A 63 -11.73 -11.55 -3.42
C SER A 63 -11.15 -10.36 -2.67
N GLY A 64 -10.14 -9.75 -3.28
CA GLY A 64 -9.54 -8.53 -2.76
C GLY A 64 -8.33 -8.09 -3.61
N PHE A 65 -7.64 -7.07 -3.13
CA PHE A 65 -6.52 -6.49 -3.86
C PHE A 65 -5.40 -5.99 -2.95
N VAL A 66 -4.19 -5.95 -3.51
CA VAL A 66 -3.01 -5.35 -2.87
C VAL A 66 -3.06 -3.83 -3.07
N PHE A 67 -3.16 -3.06 -1.99
CA PHE A 67 -3.19 -1.60 -2.07
C PHE A 67 -1.89 -0.94 -1.64
N LYS A 68 -1.01 -1.67 -0.95
CA LYS A 68 0.27 -1.17 -0.46
C LYS A 68 1.29 -2.31 -0.37
N ILE A 69 2.55 -2.00 -0.64
CA ILE A 69 3.68 -2.86 -0.31
C ILE A 69 4.63 -2.06 0.58
N GLN A 70 5.19 -2.69 1.58
CA GLN A 70 6.19 -2.08 2.44
C GLN A 70 7.32 -3.06 2.72
N ALA A 71 8.55 -2.63 2.45
CA ALA A 71 9.77 -3.35 2.78
C ALA A 71 10.35 -2.87 4.12
N ASN A 72 11.17 -3.71 4.73
CA ASN A 72 11.99 -3.38 5.90
C ASN A 72 11.22 -2.76 7.07
N MET A 73 9.99 -3.20 7.32
CA MET A 73 9.20 -2.73 8.46
C MET A 73 9.88 -3.04 9.80
N ASP A 74 10.56 -4.17 9.90
CA ASP A 74 11.44 -4.52 11.02
C ASP A 74 12.90 -4.47 10.55
N PRO A 75 13.75 -3.60 11.11
CA PRO A 75 15.16 -3.53 10.73
C PRO A 75 15.94 -4.85 10.91
N ARG A 76 15.43 -5.77 11.75
CA ARG A 76 16.02 -7.09 12.01
C ARG A 76 15.62 -8.11 10.94
N HIS A 77 14.51 -7.90 10.25
CA HIS A 77 13.98 -8.79 9.22
C HIS A 77 13.82 -8.00 7.91
N ARG A 78 14.61 -8.38 6.91
CA ARG A 78 14.52 -7.81 5.56
C ARG A 78 13.40 -8.48 4.78
N ASP A 79 12.17 -8.28 5.23
CA ASP A 79 10.98 -8.80 4.58
C ASP A 79 10.18 -7.68 3.90
N ARG A 80 9.38 -8.10 2.96
CA ARG A 80 8.38 -7.24 2.29
C ARG A 80 7.00 -7.78 2.61
N ILE A 81 6.11 -6.88 2.95
CA ILE A 81 4.71 -7.20 3.24
C ILE A 81 3.83 -6.50 2.21
N ALA A 82 3.02 -7.28 1.52
CA ALA A 82 1.92 -6.77 0.72
C ALA A 82 0.68 -6.64 1.62
N PHE A 83 0.15 -5.43 1.74
CA PHE A 83 -1.10 -5.16 2.43
C PHE A 83 -2.25 -5.38 1.46
N PHE A 84 -3.09 -6.32 1.82
CA PHE A 84 -4.20 -6.79 1.02
C PHE A 84 -5.52 -6.44 1.70
N CYS A 85 -6.43 -5.79 0.96
CA CYS A 85 -7.78 -5.49 1.42
C CYS A 85 -8.71 -6.61 0.96
N VAL A 86 -9.35 -7.29 1.91
CA VAL A 86 -10.39 -8.29 1.63
C VAL A 86 -11.66 -7.53 1.22
N CYS A 87 -12.19 -7.81 0.04
CA CYS A 87 -13.38 -7.13 -0.49
C CYS A 87 -14.65 -7.98 -0.41
N SER A 88 -14.52 -9.30 -0.50
CA SER A 88 -15.62 -10.27 -0.34
C SER A 88 -15.12 -11.60 0.19
N GLY A 89 -16.04 -12.43 0.64
CA GLY A 89 -15.76 -13.77 1.13
C GLY A 89 -14.96 -13.80 2.42
N ARG A 90 -14.26 -14.90 2.62
CA ARG A 90 -13.48 -15.14 3.84
C ARG A 90 -12.11 -15.71 3.51
N TYR A 91 -11.06 -15.07 4.01
CA TYR A 91 -9.73 -15.64 4.02
C TYR A 91 -9.67 -16.80 5.04
N SER A 92 -9.06 -17.90 4.63
CA SER A 92 -8.67 -18.99 5.52
C SER A 92 -7.20 -19.31 5.32
N GLN A 93 -6.48 -19.58 6.41
CA GLN A 93 -5.05 -19.87 6.35
C GLN A 93 -4.74 -21.04 5.40
N GLY A 94 -3.86 -20.81 4.46
CA GLY A 94 -3.43 -21.82 3.48
C GLY A 94 -4.37 -22.01 2.29
N MET A 95 -5.42 -21.18 2.15
CA MET A 95 -6.30 -21.25 0.98
C MET A 95 -5.54 -21.00 -0.32
N LYS A 96 -6.07 -21.53 -1.41
CA LYS A 96 -5.58 -21.26 -2.77
C LYS A 96 -6.41 -20.16 -3.39
N VAL A 97 -5.76 -19.24 -4.06
CA VAL A 97 -6.38 -18.14 -4.77
C VAL A 97 -5.81 -18.01 -6.17
N HIS A 98 -6.60 -17.48 -7.08
CA HIS A 98 -6.16 -17.13 -8.42
C HIS A 98 -5.54 -15.73 -8.42
N HIS A 99 -4.26 -15.64 -8.80
CA HIS A 99 -3.58 -14.37 -9.04
C HIS A 99 -3.87 -13.90 -10.46
N VAL A 100 -4.76 -12.95 -10.58
CA VAL A 100 -5.35 -12.58 -11.89
C VAL A 100 -4.29 -12.08 -12.88
N ARG A 101 -3.38 -11.19 -12.46
CA ARG A 101 -2.32 -10.67 -13.34
C ARG A 101 -1.38 -11.76 -13.87
N GLU A 102 -1.03 -12.72 -13.01
CA GLU A 102 -0.12 -13.81 -13.38
C GLU A 102 -0.85 -14.97 -14.06
N GLY A 103 -2.18 -15.02 -14.00
CA GLY A 103 -2.99 -16.10 -14.58
C GLY A 103 -2.75 -17.48 -13.94
N ARG A 104 -2.34 -17.52 -12.67
CA ARG A 104 -2.00 -18.76 -11.96
C ARG A 104 -2.54 -18.81 -10.55
N GLU A 105 -2.67 -20.01 -10.03
CA GLU A 105 -2.97 -20.19 -8.60
C GLU A 105 -1.75 -19.88 -7.72
N MET A 106 -2.03 -19.29 -6.56
CA MET A 106 -1.06 -19.15 -5.48
C MET A 106 -1.70 -19.56 -4.15
N LYS A 107 -0.85 -19.95 -3.20
CA LYS A 107 -1.30 -20.31 -1.86
C LYS A 107 -1.05 -19.15 -0.90
N LEU A 108 -2.08 -18.73 -0.18
CA LEU A 108 -1.97 -17.77 0.92
C LEU A 108 -1.64 -18.52 2.21
N ALA A 109 -0.35 -18.79 2.43
CA ALA A 109 0.08 -19.67 3.52
C ALA A 109 -0.15 -19.05 4.90
N ASN A 110 0.34 -17.83 5.11
CA ASN A 110 0.23 -17.10 6.37
C ASN A 110 -0.10 -15.64 6.08
N ALA A 111 -1.26 -15.21 6.52
CA ALA A 111 -1.58 -13.80 6.61
C ALA A 111 -1.21 -13.26 7.99
N LEU A 112 -0.86 -12.01 8.05
CA LEU A 112 -0.49 -11.29 9.25
C LEU A 112 -1.49 -10.18 9.52
N THR A 113 -1.77 -9.93 10.78
CA THR A 113 -2.33 -8.66 11.24
C THR A 113 -1.30 -7.93 12.09
N PHE A 114 -1.46 -6.63 12.20
CA PHE A 114 -0.55 -5.77 12.94
C PHE A 114 -1.29 -5.20 14.15
N MET A 115 -0.82 -5.55 15.35
CA MET A 115 -1.26 -4.98 16.62
C MET A 115 -0.13 -4.12 17.16
N ALA A 116 -0.20 -2.81 16.92
CA ALA A 116 0.88 -1.86 17.19
C ALA A 116 2.20 -2.28 16.48
N GLN A 117 3.20 -2.74 17.21
CA GLN A 117 4.48 -3.23 16.64
C GLN A 117 4.55 -4.75 16.48
N ASP A 118 3.56 -5.46 17.02
CA ASP A 118 3.54 -6.93 16.98
C ASP A 118 2.86 -7.45 15.74
N ARG A 119 3.41 -8.54 15.21
CA ARG A 119 2.85 -9.29 14.07
C ARG A 119 2.16 -10.53 14.61
N VAL A 120 0.90 -10.66 14.32
CA VAL A 120 0.10 -11.82 14.72
C VAL A 120 -0.33 -12.56 13.46
N VAL A 121 -0.15 -13.87 13.44
CA VAL A 121 -0.65 -14.71 12.34
C VAL A 121 -2.17 -14.76 12.42
N MET A 122 -2.82 -14.42 11.32
CA MET A 122 -4.27 -14.53 11.18
C MET A 122 -4.64 -15.89 10.62
N THR A 123 -5.64 -16.51 11.23
CA THR A 123 -6.24 -17.76 10.73
C THR A 123 -7.38 -17.50 9.77
N ASP A 124 -8.09 -16.38 9.94
CA ASP A 124 -9.21 -15.97 9.13
C ASP A 124 -9.35 -14.44 9.05
N ALA A 125 -9.98 -13.94 8.00
CA ALA A 125 -10.35 -12.54 7.81
C ALA A 125 -11.58 -12.45 6.90
N VAL A 126 -12.34 -11.37 7.03
CA VAL A 126 -13.59 -11.15 6.30
C VAL A 126 -13.52 -9.85 5.49
N ALA A 127 -14.53 -9.60 4.66
CA ALA A 127 -14.62 -8.37 3.88
C ALA A 127 -14.51 -7.12 4.78
N GLY A 128 -13.63 -6.20 4.41
CA GLY A 128 -13.26 -5.01 5.17
C GLY A 128 -11.96 -5.15 5.95
N ASP A 129 -11.49 -6.38 6.22
CA ASP A 129 -10.22 -6.59 6.89
C ASP A 129 -9.03 -6.31 5.98
N ILE A 130 -7.94 -5.87 6.60
CA ILE A 130 -6.64 -5.72 5.97
C ILE A 130 -5.71 -6.78 6.51
N ILE A 131 -5.16 -7.60 5.61
CA ILE A 131 -4.19 -8.63 5.94
C ILE A 131 -2.84 -8.33 5.32
N GLY A 132 -1.77 -8.68 6.01
CA GLY A 132 -0.40 -8.63 5.49
C GLY A 132 0.01 -9.97 4.91
N ILE A 133 0.51 -9.98 3.68
CA ILE A 133 1.00 -11.18 3.00
C ILE A 133 2.49 -11.01 2.78
N TYR A 134 3.29 -12.01 3.19
CA TYR A 134 4.73 -12.00 2.86
C TYR A 134 4.93 -11.99 1.35
N ASN A 135 5.65 -10.97 0.87
CA ASN A 135 5.88 -10.75 -0.55
C ASN A 135 7.36 -10.96 -0.91
N HIS A 136 7.63 -12.00 -1.68
CA HIS A 136 8.95 -12.28 -2.23
C HIS A 136 9.17 -11.68 -3.63
N GLY A 137 8.41 -10.62 -3.97
CA GLY A 137 8.45 -9.96 -5.27
C GLY A 137 7.42 -10.48 -6.27
N GLN A 138 6.45 -11.27 -5.82
CA GLN A 138 5.40 -11.82 -6.68
C GLN A 138 4.18 -10.90 -6.78
N LEU A 139 3.86 -10.20 -5.70
CA LEU A 139 2.71 -9.30 -5.61
C LEU A 139 3.13 -7.86 -5.88
N HIS A 140 2.34 -7.16 -6.66
CA HIS A 140 2.47 -5.73 -6.96
C HIS A 140 1.23 -4.98 -6.44
N ILE A 141 1.38 -3.67 -6.24
CA ILE A 141 0.23 -2.80 -5.93
C ILE A 141 -0.76 -2.89 -7.10
N GLY A 142 -2.03 -3.10 -6.79
CA GLY A 142 -3.10 -3.32 -7.76
C GLY A 142 -3.39 -4.78 -8.10
N ASP A 143 -2.53 -5.71 -7.67
CA ASP A 143 -2.80 -7.13 -7.91
C ASP A 143 -4.09 -7.58 -7.23
N THR A 144 -4.91 -8.28 -7.99
CA THR A 144 -6.16 -8.87 -7.53
C THR A 144 -6.00 -10.37 -7.31
N LEU A 145 -6.51 -10.84 -6.18
CA LEU A 145 -6.59 -12.25 -5.83
C LEU A 145 -8.06 -12.64 -5.64
N THR A 146 -8.46 -13.76 -6.26
CA THR A 146 -9.86 -14.23 -6.23
C THR A 146 -9.93 -15.75 -6.06
N GLU A 147 -11.12 -16.28 -5.79
CA GLU A 147 -11.41 -17.72 -5.87
C GLU A 147 -11.82 -18.15 -7.31
N GLY A 148 -11.05 -17.70 -8.32
CA GLY A 148 -11.16 -18.17 -9.70
C GLY A 148 -11.78 -17.18 -10.68
N GLU A 149 -12.44 -16.11 -10.24
CA GLU A 149 -12.97 -15.07 -11.14
C GLU A 149 -11.84 -14.20 -11.69
N SER A 150 -11.84 -13.96 -13.00
CA SER A 150 -10.88 -13.10 -13.67
C SER A 150 -11.41 -11.67 -13.77
N MET A 151 -11.14 -10.87 -12.74
CA MET A 151 -11.50 -9.45 -12.65
C MET A 151 -10.35 -8.67 -12.00
N LEU A 152 -10.30 -7.36 -12.21
CA LEU A 152 -9.33 -6.46 -11.56
C LEU A 152 -10.06 -5.38 -10.81
N PHE A 153 -9.70 -5.16 -9.55
CA PHE A 153 -10.19 -4.01 -8.78
C PHE A 153 -9.67 -2.71 -9.37
N THR A 154 -10.54 -1.71 -9.46
CA THR A 154 -10.25 -0.39 -10.01
C THR A 154 -10.21 0.68 -8.91
N GLY A 155 -9.81 1.92 -9.28
CA GLY A 155 -9.78 3.04 -8.34
C GLY A 155 -8.54 3.10 -7.43
N ILE A 156 -7.53 2.26 -7.67
CA ILE A 156 -6.24 2.37 -6.98
C ILE A 156 -5.46 3.51 -7.63
N PRO A 157 -5.09 4.56 -6.86
CA PRO A 157 -4.40 5.71 -7.44
C PRO A 157 -3.04 5.32 -8.03
N ASN A 158 -2.82 5.69 -9.28
CA ASN A 158 -1.53 5.57 -9.94
C ASN A 158 -1.22 6.90 -10.61
N PHE A 159 -0.27 7.64 -10.07
CA PHE A 159 0.12 8.95 -10.55
C PHE A 159 1.30 8.85 -11.50
N ALA A 160 1.18 9.44 -12.68
CA ALA A 160 2.31 9.58 -13.58
C ALA A 160 3.38 10.50 -12.94
N PRO A 161 4.68 10.20 -13.11
CA PRO A 161 5.73 11.06 -12.59
C PRO A 161 5.79 12.37 -13.39
N GLU A 162 5.98 13.47 -12.68
CA GLU A 162 6.14 14.80 -13.26
C GLU A 162 7.61 15.25 -13.29
N LEU A 163 8.42 14.71 -12.37
CA LEU A 163 9.81 15.05 -12.21
C LEU A 163 10.69 13.83 -12.46
N PHE A 164 11.79 14.03 -13.19
CA PHE A 164 12.73 12.96 -13.48
C PHE A 164 14.15 13.36 -13.06
N ARG A 165 14.92 12.37 -12.54
CA ARG A 165 16.33 12.54 -12.19
C ARG A 165 17.11 11.27 -12.50
N ALA A 166 18.28 11.42 -13.10
CA ALA A 166 19.21 10.31 -13.21
C ALA A 166 19.85 10.03 -11.85
N ALA A 167 20.00 8.74 -11.52
CA ALA A 167 20.46 8.28 -10.23
C ALA A 167 21.74 7.43 -10.37
N ARG A 168 22.74 7.75 -9.55
CA ARG A 168 23.98 6.97 -9.47
C ARG A 168 24.40 6.77 -8.02
N SER A 169 25.11 5.67 -7.76
CA SER A 169 25.78 5.51 -6.47
C SER A 169 27.00 6.42 -6.40
N LYS A 170 27.20 7.08 -5.27
CA LYS A 170 28.43 7.82 -4.98
C LYS A 170 29.65 6.89 -4.94
N ASP A 171 29.43 5.64 -4.50
CA ASP A 171 30.45 4.59 -4.44
C ASP A 171 30.14 3.54 -5.52
N PRO A 172 31.01 3.35 -6.55
CA PRO A 172 30.80 2.37 -7.61
C PRO A 172 30.66 0.93 -7.11
N PHE A 173 31.30 0.57 -5.99
CA PHE A 173 31.23 -0.77 -5.41
C PHE A 173 29.85 -1.09 -4.82
N LYS A 174 29.01 -0.09 -4.61
CA LYS A 174 27.64 -0.22 -4.08
C LYS A 174 26.55 -0.22 -5.16
N ALA A 175 26.91 -0.39 -6.43
CA ALA A 175 25.94 -0.39 -7.53
C ALA A 175 24.85 -1.46 -7.36
N LYS A 176 25.21 -2.66 -6.92
CA LYS A 176 24.23 -3.76 -6.66
C LYS A 176 23.28 -3.43 -5.52
N GLN A 177 23.77 -2.82 -4.43
CA GLN A 177 22.93 -2.38 -3.31
C GLN A 177 21.99 -1.25 -3.76
N LEU A 178 22.46 -0.33 -4.59
CA LEU A 178 21.63 0.72 -5.18
C LEU A 178 20.49 0.11 -6.00
N GLN A 179 20.83 -0.79 -6.93
CA GLN A 179 19.83 -1.44 -7.78
C GLN A 179 18.77 -2.18 -6.95
N LYS A 180 19.22 -2.96 -5.95
CA LYS A 180 18.30 -3.66 -5.04
C LYS A 180 17.41 -2.69 -4.28
N GLY A 181 17.99 -1.65 -3.67
CA GLY A 181 17.20 -0.67 -2.90
C GLY A 181 16.21 0.09 -3.75
N LEU A 182 16.58 0.50 -4.96
CA LEU A 182 15.68 1.16 -5.89
C LEU A 182 14.57 0.23 -6.39
N GLN A 183 14.89 -1.03 -6.66
CA GLN A 183 13.87 -2.01 -7.03
C GLN A 183 12.84 -2.16 -5.90
N GLU A 184 13.27 -2.36 -4.66
CA GLU A 184 12.38 -2.54 -3.51
C GLU A 184 11.53 -1.28 -3.24
N LEU A 185 12.13 -0.08 -3.30
CA LEU A 185 11.42 1.20 -3.16
C LEU A 185 10.46 1.47 -4.32
N GLY A 186 10.79 1.01 -5.53
CA GLY A 186 9.91 1.06 -6.69
C GLY A 186 8.70 0.15 -6.52
N GLU A 187 8.89 -1.06 -6.05
CA GLU A 187 7.80 -2.02 -5.75
C GLU A 187 6.86 -1.52 -4.64
N GLU A 188 7.39 -0.75 -3.68
CA GLU A 188 6.59 -0.04 -2.67
C GLU A 188 5.78 1.13 -3.24
N GLY A 189 6.08 1.58 -4.45
CA GLY A 189 5.50 2.79 -5.04
C GLY A 189 6.06 4.10 -4.47
N ALA A 190 7.17 4.05 -3.73
CA ALA A 190 7.83 5.25 -3.19
C ALA A 190 8.41 6.14 -4.28
N ILE A 191 8.85 5.52 -5.39
CA ILE A 191 9.43 6.17 -6.56
C ILE A 191 9.19 5.28 -7.79
N GLN A 192 9.13 5.85 -8.98
CA GLN A 192 9.15 5.05 -10.20
C GLN A 192 10.58 4.91 -10.70
N VAL A 193 10.97 3.68 -11.09
CA VAL A 193 12.33 3.34 -11.49
C VAL A 193 12.32 2.89 -12.95
N PHE A 194 13.07 3.59 -13.78
CA PHE A 194 13.25 3.27 -15.20
C PHE A 194 14.72 2.91 -15.44
N THR A 195 14.94 1.84 -16.16
CA THR A 195 16.29 1.40 -16.55
C THR A 195 16.48 1.60 -18.06
N GLY A 196 17.44 2.41 -18.44
CA GLY A 196 17.78 2.64 -19.84
C GLY A 196 18.68 1.55 -20.41
N GLU A 197 18.90 1.59 -21.74
CA GLU A 197 19.63 0.57 -22.50
C GLU A 197 21.07 0.31 -22.01
N PHE A 198 21.73 1.29 -21.42
CA PHE A 198 23.10 1.15 -20.90
C PHE A 198 23.17 1.01 -19.37
N GLY A 199 22.07 0.56 -18.74
CA GLY A 199 22.01 0.42 -17.28
C GLY A 199 21.90 1.76 -16.53
N ASN A 200 21.64 2.86 -17.22
CA ASN A 200 21.37 4.15 -16.60
C ASN A 200 20.03 4.07 -15.86
N ILE A 201 20.01 4.52 -14.62
CA ILE A 201 18.81 4.54 -13.79
C ILE A 201 18.21 5.94 -13.82
N LEU A 202 16.95 6.02 -14.23
CA LEU A 202 16.14 7.23 -14.17
C LEU A 202 15.04 7.03 -13.14
N LEU A 203 14.90 7.97 -12.23
CA LEU A 203 13.84 7.98 -11.21
C LEU A 203 12.79 9.00 -11.58
N GLY A 204 11.53 8.59 -11.50
CA GLY A 204 10.37 9.42 -11.71
C GLY A 204 9.58 9.62 -10.42
N ALA A 205 9.20 10.86 -10.11
CA ALA A 205 8.44 11.23 -8.94
C ALA A 205 7.35 12.25 -9.28
N VAL A 206 6.28 12.27 -8.50
CA VAL A 206 5.25 13.31 -8.57
C VAL A 206 5.73 14.62 -7.94
N GLY A 207 6.61 14.52 -6.92
CA GLY A 207 7.10 15.70 -6.21
C GLY A 207 8.54 15.55 -5.70
N GLN A 208 9.15 16.69 -5.40
CA GLN A 208 10.54 16.80 -4.94
C GLN A 208 10.82 15.96 -3.69
N LEU A 209 9.88 15.95 -2.74
CA LEU A 209 10.04 15.26 -1.45
C LEU A 209 10.26 13.75 -1.62
N GLN A 210 9.70 13.13 -2.65
CA GLN A 210 9.92 11.70 -2.91
C GLN A 210 11.40 11.38 -3.15
N PHE A 211 12.12 12.24 -3.89
CA PHE A 211 13.56 12.06 -4.09
C PHE A 211 14.34 12.15 -2.78
N GLU A 212 13.98 13.06 -1.89
CA GLU A 212 14.64 13.25 -0.60
C GLU A 212 14.41 12.04 0.31
N ILE A 213 13.17 11.55 0.40
CA ILE A 213 12.80 10.35 1.16
C ILE A 213 13.56 9.12 0.62
N VAL A 214 13.60 8.93 -0.71
CA VAL A 214 14.31 7.81 -1.33
C VAL A 214 15.81 7.88 -1.05
N ALA A 215 16.43 9.06 -1.15
CA ALA A 215 17.86 9.23 -0.82
C ALA A 215 18.14 8.90 0.64
N GLN A 216 17.29 9.36 1.57
CA GLN A 216 17.40 9.07 2.99
C GLN A 216 17.25 7.58 3.27
N ARG A 217 16.24 6.93 2.72
CA ARG A 217 15.99 5.49 2.89
C ARG A 217 17.12 4.64 2.31
N LEU A 218 17.64 4.98 1.13
CA LEU A 218 18.80 4.30 0.57
C LEU A 218 20.03 4.43 1.47
N ALA A 219 20.26 5.58 2.07
CA ALA A 219 21.38 5.78 2.99
C ALA A 219 21.20 4.99 4.30
N THR A 220 19.99 5.00 4.89
CA THR A 220 19.72 4.39 6.19
C THR A 220 19.51 2.88 6.12
N GLU A 221 18.75 2.39 5.14
CA GLU A 221 18.37 0.98 5.03
C GLU A 221 19.36 0.16 4.19
N TYR A 222 19.87 0.73 3.10
CA TYR A 222 20.74 0.03 2.14
C TYR A 222 22.20 0.44 2.22
N LYS A 223 22.54 1.44 3.04
CA LYS A 223 23.91 2.00 3.20
C LYS A 223 24.51 2.53 1.92
N VAL A 224 23.67 3.11 1.05
CA VAL A 224 24.05 3.67 -0.25
C VAL A 224 23.75 5.17 -0.28
N CYS A 225 24.78 5.97 -0.56
CA CYS A 225 24.60 7.39 -0.85
C CYS A 225 24.30 7.58 -2.33
N LEU A 226 23.19 8.25 -2.61
CA LEU A 226 22.70 8.54 -3.94
C LEU A 226 23.23 9.90 -4.44
N LEU A 227 23.57 9.97 -5.70
CA LEU A 227 23.81 11.21 -6.43
C LEU A 227 22.74 11.37 -7.50
N TYR A 228 22.06 12.50 -7.46
CA TYR A 228 21.14 12.91 -8.52
C TYR A 228 21.84 13.79 -9.52
N THR A 229 21.56 13.57 -10.80
CA THR A 229 21.96 14.44 -11.91
C THR A 229 20.73 14.75 -12.75
N SER A 230 20.82 15.82 -13.56
CA SER A 230 19.80 16.04 -14.59
C SER A 230 19.77 14.86 -15.55
N PRO A 231 18.59 14.52 -16.07
CA PRO A 231 18.44 13.47 -17.08
C PRO A 231 19.28 13.74 -18.31
#